data_ceede0536336f6db97326150285bf2e2
#
_entry.id   ceede0536336f6db97326150285bf2e2
#
_cell.length_a   1.000
_cell.length_b   1.000
_cell.length_c   1.000
_cell.angle_alpha   90.00
_cell.angle_beta   90.00
_cell.angle_gamma   90.00
#
_symmetry.space_group_name_H-M   'P 1'
#
loop_
_entity.id
_entity.type
_entity.pdbx_description
1 polymer ?
#
loop_
_entity_poly.entity_id
_entity_poly.type
_entity_poly.pdbx_seq_one_letter_code
_entity_poly.pdbx_strand_id
1 'polypeptide(L)'
;MILDNQGARGLAANVDALAPDGRLVIIGMQGGTKAELNIAKLLAKRGSVIATSLRGRPVDGKGAIVAAVREHVWPMIADGRVRPIVHTTMPMSDAAAAHALFDAGGVIGKVLLTVPAYGGANGDGG
;
A
#
# COMPACT_ATOMS: atom_id res chain seq x y z
N MET A 1 -4.83 -14.22 -8.18
CA MET A 1 -3.68 -13.32 -7.99
C MET A 1 -3.57 -13.00 -6.51
N ILE A 2 -2.34 -12.97 -5.98
CA ILE A 2 -2.03 -12.57 -4.62
C ILE A 2 -1.20 -11.30 -4.69
N LEU A 3 -1.58 -10.26 -3.94
CA LEU A 3 -0.81 -9.03 -3.77
C LEU A 3 -0.15 -9.08 -2.38
N ASP A 4 1.18 -9.04 -2.33
CA ASP A 4 1.94 -9.28 -1.10
C ASP A 4 2.80 -8.07 -0.72
N ASN A 5 2.60 -7.56 0.50
CA ASN A 5 3.43 -6.54 1.11
C ASN A 5 4.38 -7.08 2.19
N GLN A 6 4.31 -8.39 2.51
CA GLN A 6 5.14 -9.01 3.54
C GLN A 6 6.51 -9.45 3.00
N GLY A 7 6.57 -9.88 1.75
CA GLY A 7 7.81 -10.37 1.16
C GLY A 7 8.25 -11.71 1.77
N ALA A 8 9.43 -11.76 2.39
CA ALA A 8 10.05 -13.01 2.84
C ALA A 8 9.16 -13.88 3.72
N ARG A 9 8.51 -13.29 4.73
CA ARG A 9 7.67 -14.03 5.70
C ARG A 9 6.47 -14.69 5.03
N GLY A 10 5.91 -14.07 3.98
CA GLY A 10 4.72 -14.56 3.29
C GLY A 10 5.00 -15.53 2.16
N LEU A 11 6.25 -15.61 1.66
CA LEU A 11 6.57 -16.22 0.37
C LEU A 11 6.11 -17.67 0.26
N ALA A 12 6.45 -18.52 1.20
CA ALA A 12 6.11 -19.95 1.14
C ALA A 12 4.59 -20.19 1.18
N ALA A 13 3.91 -19.53 2.12
CA ALA A 13 2.44 -19.63 2.25
C ALA A 13 1.72 -19.08 1.01
N ASN A 14 2.21 -17.98 0.44
CA ASN A 14 1.65 -17.40 -0.78
C ASN A 14 1.81 -18.33 -1.98
N VAL A 15 2.96 -18.99 -2.12
CA VAL A 15 3.17 -20.00 -3.19
C VAL A 15 2.25 -21.19 -2.99
N ASP A 16 2.05 -21.65 -1.77
CA ASP A 16 1.11 -22.74 -1.47
C ASP A 16 -0.34 -22.39 -1.79
N ALA A 17 -0.73 -21.14 -1.55
CA ALA A 17 -2.08 -20.63 -1.80
C ALA A 17 -2.36 -20.28 -3.28
N LEU A 18 -1.33 -20.23 -4.15
CA LEU A 18 -1.55 -19.93 -5.57
C LEU A 18 -2.45 -21.00 -6.22
N ALA A 19 -3.43 -20.54 -6.98
CA ALA A 19 -4.12 -21.39 -7.93
C ALA A 19 -3.22 -21.74 -9.13
N PRO A 20 -3.54 -22.76 -9.91
CA PRO A 20 -2.89 -22.99 -11.21
C PRO A 20 -2.89 -21.71 -12.05
N ASP A 21 -1.77 -21.43 -12.73
CA ASP A 21 -1.53 -20.22 -13.53
C ASP A 21 -1.64 -18.92 -12.73
N GLY A 22 -1.52 -19.02 -11.38
CA GLY A 22 -1.63 -17.91 -10.44
C GLY A 22 -0.42 -16.97 -10.47
N ARG A 23 -0.63 -15.74 -10.03
CA ARG A 23 0.41 -14.71 -9.94
C ARG A 23 0.52 -14.19 -8.51
N LEU A 24 1.74 -14.25 -7.96
CA LEU A 24 2.13 -13.59 -6.72
C LEU A 24 2.87 -12.29 -7.08
N VAL A 25 2.32 -11.15 -6.69
CA VAL A 25 2.90 -9.83 -6.94
C VAL A 25 3.40 -9.25 -5.62
N ILE A 26 4.71 -9.17 -5.45
CA ILE A 26 5.37 -8.62 -4.27
C ILE A 26 5.52 -7.11 -4.46
N ILE A 27 4.89 -6.34 -3.57
CA ILE A 27 4.91 -4.86 -3.57
C ILE A 27 5.61 -4.28 -2.34
N GLY A 28 5.98 -5.12 -1.38
CA GLY A 28 6.64 -4.72 -0.15
C GLY A 28 7.40 -5.87 0.51
N MET A 29 8.16 -5.54 1.56
CA MET A 29 9.02 -6.50 2.27
C MET A 29 9.00 -6.25 3.79
N GLN A 30 7.84 -5.93 4.35
CA GLN A 30 7.67 -5.69 5.79
C GLN A 30 8.05 -6.89 6.64
N GLY A 31 7.89 -8.11 6.12
CA GLY A 31 8.25 -9.36 6.78
C GLY A 31 9.65 -9.88 6.45
N GLY A 32 10.51 -9.05 5.83
CA GLY A 32 11.89 -9.40 5.50
C GLY A 32 12.18 -9.44 4.01
N THR A 33 13.48 -9.53 3.69
CA THR A 33 14.01 -9.36 2.33
C THR A 33 14.53 -10.66 1.70
N LYS A 34 14.72 -11.74 2.48
CA LYS A 34 15.31 -12.99 2.02
C LYS A 34 14.48 -14.17 2.49
N ALA A 35 14.09 -15.05 1.57
CA ALA A 35 13.41 -16.31 1.85
C ALA A 35 13.74 -17.34 0.76
N GLU A 36 13.55 -18.62 1.09
CA GLU A 36 13.67 -19.72 0.14
C GLU A 36 12.38 -19.86 -0.69
N LEU A 37 12.54 -20.10 -1.99
CA LEU A 37 11.44 -20.39 -2.91
C LEU A 37 11.48 -21.86 -3.32
N ASN A 38 10.41 -22.60 -3.06
CA ASN A 38 10.25 -23.95 -3.55
C ASN A 38 9.85 -23.94 -5.03
N ILE A 39 10.84 -24.15 -5.89
CA ILE A 39 10.66 -24.13 -7.35
C ILE A 39 9.73 -25.24 -7.83
N ALA A 40 9.77 -26.44 -7.22
CA ALA A 40 8.91 -27.56 -7.62
C ALA A 40 7.42 -27.22 -7.39
N LYS A 41 7.10 -26.58 -6.27
CA LYS A 41 5.73 -26.11 -6.00
C LYS A 41 5.28 -25.05 -7.00
N LEU A 42 6.15 -24.11 -7.35
CA LEU A 42 5.85 -23.07 -8.33
C LEU A 42 5.62 -23.65 -9.73
N LEU A 43 6.49 -24.61 -10.15
CA LEU A 43 6.35 -25.33 -11.43
C LEU A 43 5.04 -26.12 -11.50
N ALA A 44 4.70 -26.88 -10.45
CA ALA A 44 3.45 -27.66 -10.40
C ALA A 44 2.21 -26.79 -10.62
N LYS A 45 2.28 -25.53 -10.20
CA LYS A 45 1.20 -24.55 -10.36
C LYS A 45 1.30 -23.71 -11.64
N ARG A 46 2.37 -23.85 -12.42
CA ARG A 46 2.70 -22.94 -13.53
C ARG A 46 2.59 -21.46 -13.10
N GLY A 47 2.94 -21.21 -11.83
CA GLY A 47 2.76 -19.94 -11.18
C GLY A 47 3.84 -18.91 -11.55
N SER A 48 3.57 -17.65 -11.32
CA SER A 48 4.52 -16.56 -11.50
C SER A 48 4.74 -15.81 -10.18
N VAL A 49 6.01 -15.48 -9.90
CA VAL A 49 6.39 -14.54 -8.84
C VAL A 49 6.93 -13.28 -9.50
N ILE A 50 6.29 -12.15 -9.25
CA ILE A 50 6.56 -10.85 -9.85
C ILE A 50 6.88 -9.87 -8.73
N ALA A 51 7.94 -9.09 -8.88
CA ALA A 51 8.22 -7.98 -7.98
C ALA A 51 8.04 -6.64 -8.72
N THR A 52 7.56 -5.64 -8.00
CA THR A 52 7.42 -4.29 -8.55
C THR A 52 7.84 -3.23 -7.53
N SER A 53 8.35 -2.12 -8.03
CA SER A 53 8.70 -0.95 -7.23
C SER A 53 8.45 0.31 -8.05
N LEU A 54 7.72 1.25 -7.46
CA LEU A 54 7.51 2.56 -8.08
C LEU A 54 8.69 3.50 -7.83
N ARG A 55 9.33 3.39 -6.66
CA ARG A 55 10.40 4.32 -6.23
C ARG A 55 11.56 4.36 -7.20
N GLY A 56 12.03 3.19 -7.66
CA GLY A 56 13.17 3.05 -8.57
C GLY A 56 12.88 3.31 -10.05
N ARG A 57 11.64 3.59 -10.44
CA ARG A 57 11.31 3.83 -11.85
C ARG A 57 11.77 5.22 -12.31
N PRO A 58 12.15 5.37 -13.58
CA PRO A 58 12.34 6.68 -14.21
C PRO A 58 11.09 7.56 -14.09
N VAL A 59 11.27 8.88 -14.14
CA VAL A 59 10.18 9.86 -13.99
C VAL A 59 9.05 9.62 -14.99
N ASP A 60 9.40 9.40 -16.26
CA ASP A 60 8.42 9.15 -17.32
C ASP A 60 7.58 7.89 -17.06
N GLY A 61 8.23 6.81 -16.60
CA GLY A 61 7.54 5.58 -16.21
C GLY A 61 6.61 5.78 -15.02
N LYS A 62 6.98 6.63 -14.05
CA LYS A 62 6.10 7.03 -12.94
C LYS A 62 4.92 7.84 -13.46
N GLY A 63 5.17 8.80 -14.35
CA GLY A 63 4.14 9.63 -14.95
C GLY A 63 3.06 8.82 -15.65
N ALA A 64 3.44 7.84 -16.45
CA ALA A 64 2.50 6.94 -17.13
C ALA A 64 1.62 6.15 -16.15
N ILE A 65 2.23 5.63 -15.06
CA ILE A 65 1.47 4.89 -14.03
C ILE A 65 0.49 5.83 -13.31
N VAL A 66 0.92 7.03 -12.94
CA VAL A 66 0.06 8.02 -12.26
C VAL A 66 -1.09 8.44 -13.17
N ALA A 67 -0.85 8.64 -14.47
CA ALA A 67 -1.90 8.95 -15.43
C ALA A 67 -2.95 7.82 -15.52
N ALA A 68 -2.50 6.56 -15.61
CA ALA A 68 -3.39 5.41 -15.63
C ALA A 68 -4.21 5.26 -14.31
N VAL A 69 -3.58 5.49 -13.16
CA VAL A 69 -4.29 5.51 -11.87
C VAL A 69 -5.36 6.61 -11.85
N ARG A 70 -5.01 7.82 -12.32
CA ARG A 70 -5.97 8.93 -12.40
C ARG A 70 -7.16 8.59 -13.29
N GLU A 71 -6.91 7.97 -14.43
CA GLU A 71 -7.93 7.60 -15.40
C GLU A 71 -8.86 6.48 -14.88
N HIS A 72 -8.27 5.42 -14.29
CA HIS A 72 -9.04 4.22 -13.99
C HIS A 72 -9.48 4.10 -12.53
N VAL A 73 -8.70 4.65 -11.58
CA VAL A 73 -8.97 4.47 -10.13
C VAL A 73 -9.70 5.67 -9.52
N TRP A 74 -9.40 6.90 -9.92
CA TRP A 74 -10.06 8.07 -9.35
C TRP A 74 -11.58 8.08 -9.54
N PRO A 75 -12.15 7.66 -10.68
CA PRO A 75 -13.60 7.50 -10.80
C PRO A 75 -14.18 6.50 -9.79
N MET A 76 -13.42 5.42 -9.48
CA MET A 76 -13.83 4.44 -8.47
C MET A 76 -13.84 5.00 -7.04
N ILE A 77 -12.97 5.98 -6.76
CA ILE A 77 -12.99 6.71 -5.49
C ILE A 77 -14.18 7.64 -5.44
N ALA A 78 -14.45 8.37 -6.52
CA ALA A 78 -15.55 9.32 -6.60
C ALA A 78 -16.93 8.65 -6.43
N ASP A 79 -17.12 7.46 -7.00
CA ASP A 79 -18.36 6.68 -6.90
C ASP A 79 -18.41 5.73 -5.68
N GLY A 80 -17.36 5.74 -4.85
CA GLY A 80 -17.30 5.00 -3.60
C GLY A 80 -16.99 3.50 -3.72
N ARG A 81 -16.64 2.99 -4.90
CA ARG A 81 -16.17 1.60 -5.08
C ARG A 81 -14.81 1.35 -4.42
N VAL A 82 -13.98 2.38 -4.33
CA VAL A 82 -12.71 2.37 -3.60
C VAL A 82 -12.81 3.37 -2.46
N ARG A 83 -12.68 2.89 -1.23
CA ARG A 83 -12.73 3.73 -0.01
C ARG A 83 -11.53 3.44 0.88
N PRO A 84 -10.82 4.45 1.35
CA PRO A 84 -9.82 4.26 2.40
C PRO A 84 -10.53 3.89 3.72
N ILE A 85 -9.97 2.91 4.43
CA ILE A 85 -10.40 2.63 5.80
C ILE A 85 -9.61 3.56 6.71
N VAL A 86 -10.30 4.41 7.47
CA VAL A 86 -9.70 5.28 8.47
C VAL A 86 -9.95 4.67 9.83
N HIS A 87 -8.87 4.26 10.52
CA HIS A 87 -8.93 3.71 11.87
C HIS A 87 -9.27 4.80 12.88
N THR A 88 -8.54 5.91 12.81
CA THR A 88 -8.77 7.09 13.65
C THR A 88 -8.19 8.35 13.01
N THR A 89 -8.63 9.50 13.51
CA THR A 89 -8.11 10.81 13.13
C THR A 89 -7.61 11.52 14.38
N MET A 90 -6.40 12.08 14.33
CA MET A 90 -5.75 12.77 15.44
C MET A 90 -5.22 14.12 14.97
N PRO A 91 -5.10 15.13 15.85
CA PRO A 91 -4.44 16.38 15.49
C PRO A 91 -2.95 16.15 15.21
N MET A 92 -2.35 16.97 14.35
CA MET A 92 -0.92 16.90 14.01
C MET A 92 -0.02 17.07 15.25
N SER A 93 -0.46 17.82 16.25
CA SER A 93 0.23 17.96 17.56
C SER A 93 0.47 16.62 18.24
N ASP A 94 -0.40 15.64 17.98
CA ASP A 94 -0.37 14.33 18.64
C ASP A 94 0.33 13.27 17.77
N ALA A 95 1.17 13.69 16.83
CA ALA A 95 1.88 12.79 15.91
C ALA A 95 2.68 11.70 16.66
N ALA A 96 3.30 12.03 17.79
CA ALA A 96 4.03 11.06 18.62
C ALA A 96 3.09 9.96 19.15
N ALA A 97 1.89 10.31 19.61
CA ALA A 97 0.89 9.36 20.08
C ALA A 97 0.34 8.51 18.92
N ALA A 98 0.18 9.11 17.73
CA ALA A 98 -0.22 8.38 16.52
C ALA A 98 0.82 7.35 16.10
N HIS A 99 2.11 7.65 16.18
CA HIS A 99 3.19 6.68 15.95
C HIS A 99 3.17 5.55 16.99
N ALA A 100 3.04 5.89 18.28
CA ALA A 100 2.95 4.88 19.34
C ALA A 100 1.74 3.93 19.14
N LEU A 101 0.59 4.47 18.74
CA LEU A 101 -0.58 3.68 18.40
C LEU A 101 -0.29 2.70 17.24
N PHE A 102 0.44 3.15 16.22
CA PHE A 102 0.80 2.32 15.08
C PHE A 102 1.76 1.20 15.48
N ASP A 103 2.76 1.51 16.31
CA ASP A 103 3.78 0.57 16.80
C ASP A 103 3.19 -0.48 17.75
N ALA A 104 2.16 -0.13 18.52
CA ALA A 104 1.44 -1.06 19.39
C ALA A 104 0.68 -2.14 18.59
N GLY A 105 0.46 -1.93 17.29
CA GLY A 105 -0.27 -2.84 16.42
C GLY A 105 -1.80 -2.72 16.57
N GLY A 106 -2.54 -3.53 15.82
CA GLY A 106 -4.02 -3.53 15.85
C GLY A 106 -4.67 -2.43 15.01
N VAL A 107 -3.89 -1.55 14.38
CA VAL A 107 -4.41 -0.53 13.45
C VAL A 107 -4.85 -1.19 12.14
N ILE A 108 -6.12 -1.09 11.82
CA ILE A 108 -6.67 -1.51 10.53
C ILE A 108 -7.00 -0.27 9.70
N GLY A 109 -6.28 -0.10 8.59
CA GLY A 109 -6.43 1.07 7.71
C GLY A 109 -5.42 2.17 8.01
N LYS A 110 -5.86 3.43 8.05
CA LYS A 110 -5.01 4.61 8.17
C LYS A 110 -5.29 5.37 9.47
N VAL A 111 -4.23 5.90 10.07
CA VAL A 111 -4.32 6.96 11.08
C VAL A 111 -4.11 8.28 10.33
N LEU A 112 -5.09 9.17 10.40
CA LEU A 112 -5.01 10.49 9.75
C LEU A 112 -4.55 11.52 10.78
N LEU A 113 -3.63 12.38 10.36
CA LEU A 113 -3.23 13.56 11.13
C LEU A 113 -3.85 14.80 10.46
N THR A 114 -4.59 15.59 11.23
CA THR A 114 -5.20 16.82 10.76
C THR A 114 -4.38 18.03 11.17
N VAL A 115 -4.18 18.95 10.25
CA VAL A 115 -3.67 20.29 10.56
C VAL A 115 -4.84 21.23 10.80
N PRO A 116 -4.73 22.20 11.73
CA PRO A 116 -5.73 23.27 11.87
C PRO A 116 -5.92 23.95 10.51
N ALA A 117 -7.16 24.31 10.19
CA ALA A 117 -7.40 25.15 9.03
C ALA A 117 -6.50 26.39 9.14
N TYR A 118 -5.78 26.70 8.09
CA TYR A 118 -4.99 27.93 8.02
C TYR A 118 -6.01 29.08 8.14
N GLY A 119 -6.01 29.73 9.31
CA GLY A 119 -6.84 30.93 9.50
C GLY A 119 -6.35 31.96 8.49
N GLY A 120 -7.08 32.13 7.38
CA GLY A 120 -6.85 33.25 6.50
C GLY A 120 -7.03 34.51 7.35
N ALA A 121 -5.93 35.23 7.58
CA ALA A 121 -5.99 36.59 8.07
C ALA A 121 -6.76 37.38 6.98
N ASN A 122 -8.09 37.48 7.16
CA ASN A 122 -8.82 38.54 6.54
C ASN A 122 -8.28 39.82 7.16
N GLY A 123 -7.37 40.47 6.44
CA GLY A 123 -6.99 41.84 6.74
C GLY A 123 -8.25 42.72 6.57
N ASP A 124 -8.94 42.97 7.67
CA ASP A 124 -9.78 44.15 7.79
C ASP A 124 -8.80 45.32 7.86
N GLY A 125 -8.51 45.87 6.69
CA GLY A 125 -7.92 47.19 6.52
C GLY A 125 -9.06 48.18 6.40
N GLY A 126 -9.33 48.88 7.52
CA GLY A 126 -10.13 50.12 7.51
C GLY A 126 -9.43 51.26 6.77
#